data_6198a8c28de72947f834db19cd7e566d
#
_entry.id   6198a8c28de72947f834db19cd7e566d
#
_cell.length_a   1.000
_cell.length_b   1.000
_cell.length_c   1.000
_cell.angle_alpha   90.00
_cell.angle_beta   90.00
_cell.angle_gamma   90.00
#
_symmetry.space_group_name_H-M   'P 1'
#
loop_
_entity.id
_entity.type
_entity.pdbx_description
1 polymer ?
#
loop_
_entity_poly.entity_id
_entity_poly.type
_entity_poly.pdbx_seq_one_letter_code
_entity_poly.pdbx_strand_id
1 'polypeptide(L)' 'MRIIHDYGLVRVVSLGDPFANTYDVRVENYDSDADIWRLWRGFNSLSDDYAYTNAIEAAGRAIREVAKDIATGEIGTK' A
#
# COMPACT_ATOMS: atom_id res chain seq x y z
N MET A 1 -5.50 3.54 -13.14
CA MET A 1 -5.36 3.20 -11.71
C MET A 1 -6.57 3.71 -10.95
N ARG A 2 -7.07 2.93 -10.03
CA ARG A 2 -8.19 3.30 -9.17
C ARG A 2 -7.75 3.18 -7.71
N ILE A 3 -8.03 4.21 -6.91
CA ILE A 3 -7.78 4.17 -5.47
C ILE A 3 -8.97 3.47 -4.82
N ILE A 4 -8.71 2.33 -4.17
CA ILE A 4 -9.72 1.52 -3.49
C ILE A 4 -9.95 2.09 -2.08
N HIS A 5 -8.87 2.33 -1.35
CA HIS A 5 -8.90 2.94 -0.03
C HIS A 5 -7.75 3.93 0.10
N ASP A 6 -8.05 5.09 0.66
CA ASP A 6 -7.07 6.14 0.91
C ASP A 6 -7.01 6.39 2.43
N TYR A 7 -5.88 6.08 3.03
CA TYR A 7 -5.63 6.25 4.45
C TYR A 7 -4.63 7.39 4.74
N GLY A 8 -4.40 8.26 3.76
CA GLY A 8 -3.44 9.34 3.86
C GLY A 8 -2.05 8.92 3.41
N LEU A 9 -1.22 8.42 4.31
CA LEU A 9 0.15 7.97 3.99
C LEU A 9 0.23 6.52 3.50
N VAL A 10 -0.88 5.81 3.52
CA VAL A 10 -1.01 4.44 3.00
C VAL A 10 -2.25 4.40 2.12
N ARG A 11 -2.18 3.71 1.00
CA ARG A 11 -3.33 3.52 0.13
C ARG A 11 -3.37 2.12 -0.46
N VAL A 12 -4.57 1.69 -0.83
CA VAL A 12 -4.78 0.47 -1.62
C VAL A 12 -5.26 0.90 -3.00
N VAL A 13 -4.57 0.44 -4.04
CA VAL A 13 -4.90 0.79 -5.42
C VAL A 13 -5.10 -0.46 -6.26
N SER A 14 -5.89 -0.32 -7.32
CA SER A 14 -6.06 -1.35 -8.34
C SER A 14 -5.57 -0.82 -9.69
N LEU A 15 -4.72 -1.58 -10.36
CA LEU A 15 -4.24 -1.26 -11.70
C LEU A 15 -5.15 -1.83 -12.79
N GLY A 16 -6.03 -2.75 -12.43
CA GLY A 16 -7.13 -3.21 -13.27
C GLY A 16 -6.84 -4.42 -14.15
N ASP A 17 -5.63 -4.66 -14.60
CA ASP A 17 -5.29 -5.77 -15.50
C ASP A 17 -4.32 -6.74 -14.83
N PRO A 18 -4.82 -7.85 -14.25
CA PRO A 18 -3.97 -8.81 -13.57
C PRO A 18 -3.08 -9.64 -14.51
N PHE A 19 -3.36 -9.65 -15.81
CA PHE A 19 -2.51 -10.30 -16.80
C PHE A 19 -1.29 -9.45 -17.16
N ALA A 20 -1.48 -8.12 -17.20
CA ALA A 20 -0.42 -7.19 -17.56
C ALA A 20 0.41 -6.74 -16.34
N ASN A 21 -0.10 -6.92 -15.13
CA ASN A 21 0.53 -6.45 -13.91
C ASN A 21 0.80 -7.62 -12.95
N THR A 22 2.05 -7.79 -12.56
CA THR A 22 2.43 -8.79 -11.53
C THR A 22 1.61 -8.58 -10.26
N TYR A 23 1.39 -7.31 -9.87
CA TYR A 23 0.56 -6.94 -8.76
C TYR A 23 -0.47 -5.92 -9.24
N ASP A 24 -1.67 -6.39 -9.55
CA ASP A 24 -2.78 -5.51 -9.93
C ASP A 24 -3.46 -4.86 -8.73
N VAL A 25 -3.33 -5.46 -7.54
CA VAL A 25 -3.79 -4.88 -6.27
C VAL A 25 -2.55 -4.56 -5.44
N ARG A 26 -2.40 -3.30 -5.04
CA ARG A 26 -1.18 -2.83 -4.39
C ARG A 26 -1.51 -2.05 -3.12
N VAL A 27 -0.75 -2.35 -2.07
CA VAL A 27 -0.67 -1.48 -0.90
C VAL A 27 0.56 -0.62 -1.07
N GLU A 28 0.38 0.69 -1.01
CA GLU A 28 1.46 1.65 -1.21
C GLU A 28 1.57 2.57 -0.01
N ASN A 29 2.78 2.95 0.33
CA ASN A 29 3.04 3.99 1.31
C ASN A 29 3.73 5.17 0.64
N TYR A 30 3.39 6.38 1.11
CA TYR A 30 3.95 7.60 0.57
C TYR A 30 5.32 7.88 1.20
N ASP A 31 6.31 8.14 0.34
CA ASP A 31 7.64 8.60 0.72
C ASP A 31 7.72 10.09 0.46
N SER A 32 7.63 10.90 1.52
CA SER A 32 7.62 12.35 1.40
C SER A 32 8.97 12.93 0.97
N ASP A 33 10.06 12.25 1.27
CA ASP A 33 11.40 12.70 0.87
C ASP A 33 11.59 12.61 -0.64
N ALA A 34 11.07 11.54 -1.24
CA ALA A 34 11.18 11.31 -2.68
C ALA A 34 9.94 11.80 -3.44
N ASP A 35 8.86 12.16 -2.75
CA ASP A 35 7.56 12.53 -3.31
C ASP A 35 7.01 11.44 -4.26
N ILE A 36 7.09 10.19 -3.82
CA ILE A 36 6.58 9.05 -4.57
C ILE A 36 5.82 8.09 -3.67
N TRP A 37 4.96 7.30 -4.28
CA TRP A 37 4.31 6.18 -3.63
C TRP A 37 5.16 4.94 -3.86
N ARG A 38 5.53 4.26 -2.75
CA ARG A 38 6.33 3.04 -2.81
C ARG A 38 5.45 1.83 -2.57
N LEU A 39 5.76 0.74 -3.25
CA LEU A 39 5.07 -0.52 -3.02
C LEU A 39 5.42 -1.05 -1.62
N TRP A 40 4.38 -1.21 -0.79
CA TRP A 40 4.47 -1.90 0.49
C TRP A 40 4.27 -3.39 0.31
N ARG A 41 3.17 -3.76 -0.37
CA ARG A 41 2.82 -5.15 -0.64
C ARG A 41 1.95 -5.24 -1.88
N GLY A 42 2.18 -6.27 -2.68
CA GLY A 42 1.43 -6.50 -3.90
C GLY A 42 0.70 -7.82 -3.90
N PHE A 43 -0.45 -7.84 -4.58
CA PHE A 43 -1.27 -9.04 -4.74
C PHE A 43 -1.76 -9.10 -6.19
N ASN A 44 -1.93 -10.33 -6.69
CA ASN A 44 -2.48 -10.53 -8.02
C ASN A 44 -3.83 -11.22 -7.90
N SER A 45 -4.89 -10.58 -8.39
CA SER A 45 -6.27 -11.07 -8.23
C SER A 45 -6.57 -12.34 -9.02
N LEU A 46 -5.74 -12.71 -9.99
CA LEU A 46 -5.88 -13.99 -10.69
C LEU A 46 -5.41 -15.16 -9.85
N SER A 47 -4.30 -14.98 -9.12
CA SER A 47 -3.68 -16.04 -8.33
C SER A 47 -4.14 -16.04 -6.88
N ASP A 48 -4.78 -14.98 -6.43
CA ASP A 48 -5.25 -14.81 -5.06
C ASP A 48 -6.70 -14.34 -5.07
N ASP A 49 -7.63 -15.25 -4.75
CA ASP A 49 -9.07 -14.96 -4.69
C ASP A 49 -9.41 -13.93 -3.61
N TYR A 50 -8.52 -13.73 -2.65
CA TYR A 50 -8.69 -12.79 -1.55
C TYR A 50 -7.76 -11.57 -1.65
N ALA A 51 -7.32 -11.24 -2.87
CA ALA A 51 -6.36 -10.17 -3.09
C ALA A 51 -6.78 -8.84 -2.44
N TYR A 52 -8.03 -8.43 -2.62
CA TYR A 52 -8.53 -7.17 -2.03
C TYR A 52 -8.60 -7.24 -0.52
N THR A 53 -9.12 -8.33 0.04
CA THR A 53 -9.19 -8.54 1.49
C THR A 53 -7.79 -8.54 2.11
N ASN A 54 -6.87 -9.28 1.49
CA ASN A 54 -5.49 -9.35 1.95
C ASN A 54 -4.78 -8.00 1.85
N ALA A 55 -5.07 -7.22 0.82
CA ALA A 55 -4.52 -5.88 0.67
C ALA A 55 -5.02 -4.94 1.76
N ILE A 56 -6.30 -4.99 2.10
CA ILE A 56 -6.87 -4.17 3.18
C ILE A 56 -6.23 -4.54 4.53
N GLU A 57 -6.04 -5.83 4.81
CA GLU A 57 -5.37 -6.28 6.03
C GLU A 57 -3.90 -5.82 6.06
N ALA A 58 -3.20 -5.93 4.94
CA ALA A 58 -1.83 -5.47 4.82
C ALA A 58 -1.73 -3.95 5.01
N ALA A 59 -2.70 -3.19 4.48
CA ALA A 59 -2.76 -1.74 4.69
C ALA A 59 -2.90 -1.39 6.17
N GLY A 60 -3.69 -2.15 6.92
CA GLY A 60 -3.80 -1.97 8.38
C GLY A 60 -2.46 -2.14 9.08
N ARG A 61 -1.67 -3.13 8.67
CA ARG A 61 -0.32 -3.33 9.20
C ARG A 61 0.62 -2.20 8.81
N ALA A 62 0.55 -1.75 7.55
CA ALA A 62 1.36 -0.64 7.07
C ALA A 62 1.08 0.65 7.83
N ILE A 63 -0.19 0.93 8.10
CA ILE A 63 -0.59 2.11 8.88
C ILE A 63 0.02 2.06 10.28
N ARG A 64 -0.02 0.91 10.93
CA ARG A 64 0.58 0.73 12.27
C ARG A 64 2.08 0.92 12.25
N GLU A 65 2.78 0.44 11.23
CA GLU A 65 4.22 0.62 11.08
C GLU A 65 4.57 2.09 10.86
N VAL A 66 3.85 2.80 10.01
CA VAL A 66 4.06 4.24 9.78
C VAL A 66 3.83 5.02 11.09
N ALA A 67 2.76 4.73 11.80
CA ALA A 67 2.46 5.39 13.08
C ALA A 67 3.55 5.13 14.12
N LYS A 68 4.06 3.89 14.18
CA LYS A 68 5.15 3.52 15.07
C LYS A 68 6.43 4.28 14.74
N ASP A 69 6.79 4.37 13.47
CA ASP A 69 7.99 5.07 13.02
C ASP A 69 7.92 6.57 13.36
N ILE A 70 6.76 7.19 13.17
CA ILE A 70 6.53 8.58 13.58
C ILE A 70 6.69 8.72 15.10
N ALA A 71 6.07 7.82 15.86
CA ALA A 71 6.12 7.86 17.33
C ALA A 71 7.54 7.66 17.87
N THR A 72 8.35 6.86 17.19
CA THR A 72 9.76 6.62 17.58
C THR A 72 10.72 7.66 17.04
N GLY A 73 10.25 8.57 16.19
CA GLY A 73 11.08 9.61 15.60
C GLY A 73 11.91 9.17 14.40
N GLU A 74 11.60 8.03 13.81
CA GLU A 74 12.32 7.51 12.64
C GLU A 74 11.86 8.13 11.34
N ILE A 75 10.62 8.62 11.30
CA ILE A 75 10.03 9.28 10.14
C ILE A 75 9.62 10.70 10.52
N GLY A 76 9.94 11.66 9.66
CA GLY A 76 9.49 13.04 9.82
C GLY A 76 10.20 13.84 10.89
N THR A 77 11.30 13.36 11.40
CA THR A 77 12.10 14.03 12.44
C THR A 77 13.34 14.72 11.92
N LYS A 78 13.40 14.87 10.67
CA LYS A 78 14.56 15.49 10.03
C LYS A 78 14.58 16.99 10.19
#